data_e85b80c255eec00efd2e1dff2b6c5aa9
#
_entry.id   e85b80c255eec00efd2e1dff2b6c5aa9
#
_cell.length_a   1.000
_cell.length_b   1.000
_cell.length_c   1.000
_cell.angle_alpha   90.00
_cell.angle_beta   90.00
_cell.angle_gamma   90.00
#
_symmetry.space_group_name_H-M   'P 1'
#
loop_
_entity.id
_entity.type
_entity.pdbx_description
1 polymer ?
#
loop_
_entity_poly.entity_id
_entity_poly.type
_entity_poly.pdbx_seq_one_letter_code
_entity_poly.pdbx_strand_id
1 'polypeptide(L)'
;MYKRQAQHPFYDRESLVILGDHVTLDAGTGLVHTSPGHGEDDYFAWKNYRNDIISPVDDRGVMTAEAPGFEGVYYDKVNPMVTELLEKNGALLKLEFFTHSYPHDWRTKKPIIYRATPQWFASIDKFRQDILDEIEKVDWIIPWGKTRLYNMIRDRGDWVISRQRAWGVPLPIFYGEDGLSLIHISEPTRPLYIS
;
A
#
# COMPACT_ATOMS: atom_id res chain seq x y z
N MET A 1 -10.62 -8.61 25.59
CA MET A 1 -11.05 -7.92 24.36
C MET A 1 -11.84 -8.94 23.54
N TYR A 2 -13.14 -8.78 23.39
CA TYR A 2 -13.94 -9.72 22.60
C TYR A 2 -13.66 -9.46 21.12
N LYS A 3 -12.97 -10.37 20.46
CA LYS A 3 -12.78 -10.33 19.01
C LYS A 3 -14.11 -10.75 18.36
N ARG A 4 -14.73 -9.82 17.65
CA ARG A 4 -15.88 -10.13 16.79
C ARG A 4 -15.35 -10.57 15.43
N GLN A 5 -16.03 -11.53 14.83
CA GLN A 5 -15.71 -12.08 13.52
C GLN A 5 -16.99 -12.18 12.70
N ALA A 6 -16.84 -12.06 11.39
CA ALA A 6 -17.89 -12.33 10.43
C ALA A 6 -17.44 -13.46 9.51
N GLN A 7 -18.36 -14.34 9.11
CA GLN A 7 -18.07 -15.36 8.10
C GLN A 7 -17.97 -14.72 6.73
N HIS A 8 -16.93 -15.07 5.99
CA HIS A 8 -16.82 -14.63 4.61
C HIS A 8 -17.95 -15.22 3.75
N PRO A 9 -18.59 -14.46 2.82
CA PRO A 9 -19.81 -14.88 2.16
C PRO A 9 -19.67 -16.08 1.21
N PHE A 10 -18.45 -16.40 0.76
CA PHE A 10 -18.21 -17.54 -0.14
C PHE A 10 -16.89 -18.28 0.10
N TYR A 11 -16.00 -17.81 0.95
CA TYR A 11 -14.82 -18.55 1.37
C TYR A 11 -15.00 -19.07 2.78
N ASP A 12 -14.46 -20.26 3.08
CA ASP A 12 -14.44 -20.81 4.43
C ASP A 12 -13.33 -20.14 5.25
N ARG A 13 -13.56 -18.86 5.58
CA ARG A 13 -12.69 -18.08 6.46
C ARG A 13 -13.49 -17.07 7.26
N GLU A 14 -12.96 -16.74 8.42
CA GLU A 14 -13.50 -15.69 9.26
C GLU A 14 -12.83 -14.33 8.92
N SER A 15 -13.64 -13.29 8.87
CA SER A 15 -13.19 -11.89 8.73
C SER A 15 -13.23 -11.22 10.10
N LEU A 16 -12.08 -10.76 10.58
CA LEU A 16 -11.96 -10.11 11.88
C LEU A 16 -12.60 -8.71 11.83
N VAL A 17 -13.42 -8.37 12.82
CA VAL A 17 -13.91 -7.01 13.01
C VAL A 17 -12.88 -6.24 13.81
N ILE A 18 -12.36 -5.18 13.23
CA ILE A 18 -11.34 -4.30 13.82
C ILE A 18 -11.85 -2.87 13.97
N LEU A 19 -11.15 -2.04 14.72
CA LEU A 19 -11.40 -0.61 14.83
C LEU A 19 -10.46 0.15 13.90
N GLY A 20 -10.99 1.17 13.22
CA GLY A 20 -10.21 2.04 12.34
C GLY A 20 -10.66 3.49 12.49
N ASP A 21 -9.73 4.41 12.63
CA ASP A 21 -10.00 5.83 12.85
C ASP A 21 -10.64 6.51 11.62
N HIS A 22 -10.49 5.91 10.45
CA HIS A 22 -11.11 6.35 9.19
C HIS A 22 -12.60 5.98 9.08
N VAL A 23 -13.13 5.16 9.99
CA VAL A 23 -14.53 4.72 9.99
C VAL A 23 -15.35 5.62 10.91
N THR A 24 -16.32 6.33 10.33
CA THR A 24 -17.19 7.25 11.08
C THR A 24 -18.63 6.74 11.11
N LEU A 25 -19.42 7.29 12.04
CA LEU A 25 -20.86 7.00 12.14
C LEU A 25 -21.71 7.92 11.24
N ASP A 26 -21.10 8.94 10.65
CA ASP A 26 -21.79 9.96 9.86
C ASP A 26 -22.09 9.51 8.42
N ALA A 27 -21.43 8.46 7.96
CA ALA A 27 -21.59 7.93 6.63
C ALA A 27 -21.84 6.41 6.64
N GLY A 28 -22.80 5.97 5.84
CA GLY A 28 -23.11 4.55 5.66
C GLY A 28 -23.58 3.86 6.93
N THR A 29 -23.08 2.66 7.17
CA THR A 29 -23.47 1.80 8.30
C THR A 29 -22.50 1.85 9.49
N GLY A 30 -21.37 2.54 9.35
CA GLY A 30 -20.26 2.45 10.30
C GLY A 30 -19.48 1.13 10.22
N LEU A 31 -19.75 0.31 9.20
CA LEU A 31 -19.02 -0.91 8.88
C LEU A 31 -18.38 -0.78 7.49
N VAL A 32 -17.08 -0.94 7.40
CA VAL A 32 -16.30 -0.83 6.16
C VAL A 32 -15.56 -2.13 5.92
N HIS A 33 -15.60 -2.62 4.68
CA HIS A 33 -14.75 -3.74 4.27
C HIS A 33 -13.29 -3.28 4.24
N THR A 34 -12.41 -4.00 4.91
CA THR A 34 -10.98 -3.68 5.02
C THR A 34 -10.17 -4.62 4.13
N SER A 35 -9.43 -4.04 3.18
CA SER A 35 -8.57 -4.76 2.24
C SER A 35 -7.13 -4.24 2.29
N PRO A 36 -6.29 -4.74 3.21
CA PRO A 36 -4.94 -4.20 3.48
C PRO A 36 -3.99 -4.24 2.28
N GLY A 37 -4.23 -5.16 1.35
CA GLY A 37 -3.47 -5.26 0.12
C GLY A 37 -3.85 -4.23 -0.96
N HIS A 38 -4.97 -3.50 -0.77
CA HIS A 38 -5.56 -2.64 -1.80
C HIS A 38 -6.02 -1.26 -1.31
N GLY A 39 -5.67 -0.88 -0.09
CA GLY A 39 -5.98 0.43 0.49
C GLY A 39 -4.94 0.85 1.52
N GLU A 40 -4.55 2.12 1.51
CA GLU A 40 -3.54 2.65 2.43
C GLU A 40 -4.08 2.73 3.86
N ASP A 41 -5.28 3.29 4.05
CA ASP A 41 -5.93 3.36 5.36
C ASP A 41 -6.21 1.96 5.93
N ASP A 42 -6.63 1.04 5.07
CA ASP A 42 -6.86 -0.36 5.42
C ASP A 42 -5.56 -1.05 5.87
N TYR A 43 -4.46 -0.78 5.16
CA TYR A 43 -3.14 -1.30 5.51
C TYR A 43 -2.70 -0.84 6.90
N PHE A 44 -2.81 0.46 7.20
CA PHE A 44 -2.41 0.99 8.50
C PHE A 44 -3.32 0.51 9.63
N ALA A 45 -4.63 0.43 9.40
CA ALA A 45 -5.56 -0.13 10.36
C ALA A 45 -5.24 -1.61 10.67
N TRP A 46 -5.00 -2.42 9.63
CA TRP A 46 -4.71 -3.85 9.76
C TRP A 46 -3.39 -4.15 10.47
N LYS A 47 -2.36 -3.37 10.19
CA LYS A 47 -1.02 -3.53 10.79
C LYS A 47 -1.03 -3.52 12.31
N ASN A 48 -2.00 -2.86 12.94
CA ASN A 48 -2.16 -2.85 14.40
C ASN A 48 -2.68 -4.17 14.96
N TYR A 49 -3.20 -5.05 14.12
CA TYR A 49 -3.81 -6.33 14.51
C TYR A 49 -3.03 -7.53 13.99
N ARG A 50 -2.56 -7.49 12.75
CA ARG A 50 -1.84 -8.56 12.07
C ARG A 50 -0.85 -7.99 11.05
N ASN A 51 0.09 -8.85 10.60
CA ASN A 51 1.07 -8.50 9.57
C ASN A 51 0.84 -9.25 8.24
N ASP A 52 -0.08 -10.19 8.19
CA ASP A 52 -0.42 -10.92 6.98
C ASP A 52 -1.26 -10.03 6.04
N ILE A 53 -0.80 -9.88 4.81
CA ILE A 53 -1.46 -9.06 3.80
C ILE A 53 -1.78 -9.94 2.62
N ILE A 54 -3.07 -10.06 2.32
CA ILE A 54 -3.55 -10.74 1.12
C ILE A 54 -3.60 -9.72 -0.02
N SER A 55 -2.90 -10.02 -1.11
CA SER A 55 -2.91 -9.20 -2.33
C SER A 55 -3.08 -10.11 -3.56
N PRO A 56 -4.30 -10.55 -3.83
CA PRO A 56 -4.57 -11.59 -4.82
C PRO A 56 -4.39 -11.16 -6.27
N VAL A 57 -3.92 -9.97 -6.54
CA VAL A 57 -3.70 -9.44 -7.89
C VAL A 57 -2.20 -9.37 -8.19
N ASP A 58 -1.75 -9.99 -9.27
CA ASP A 58 -0.35 -9.98 -9.73
C ASP A 58 0.03 -8.66 -10.43
N ASP A 59 1.29 -8.56 -10.89
CA ASP A 59 1.83 -7.38 -11.59
C ASP A 59 1.14 -7.07 -12.92
N ARG A 60 0.41 -8.01 -13.49
CA ARG A 60 -0.33 -7.88 -14.73
C ARG A 60 -1.80 -7.57 -14.52
N GLY A 61 -2.23 -7.44 -13.26
CA GLY A 61 -3.62 -7.23 -12.90
C GLY A 61 -4.48 -8.50 -12.94
N VAL A 62 -3.85 -9.68 -12.87
CA VAL A 62 -4.52 -10.98 -12.96
C VAL A 62 -4.62 -11.57 -11.55
N MET A 63 -5.75 -12.20 -11.25
CA MET A 63 -5.99 -12.88 -9.97
C MET A 63 -5.08 -14.08 -9.82
N THR A 64 -4.49 -14.24 -8.66
CA THR A 64 -3.61 -15.34 -8.27
C THR A 64 -4.36 -16.44 -7.52
N ALA A 65 -3.67 -17.50 -7.13
CA ALA A 65 -4.21 -18.58 -6.30
C ALA A 65 -4.70 -18.12 -4.90
N GLU A 66 -4.38 -16.89 -4.48
CA GLU A 66 -4.93 -16.30 -3.25
C GLU A 66 -6.43 -15.95 -3.36
N ALA A 67 -6.98 -15.96 -4.58
CA ALA A 67 -8.42 -15.81 -4.85
C ALA A 67 -8.98 -17.07 -5.52
N PRO A 68 -9.19 -18.17 -4.81
CA PRO A 68 -9.69 -19.41 -5.37
C PRO A 68 -11.01 -19.24 -6.14
N GLY A 69 -11.06 -19.79 -7.36
CA GLY A 69 -12.21 -19.66 -8.25
C GLY A 69 -12.18 -18.44 -9.18
N PHE A 70 -11.22 -17.55 -9.02
CA PHE A 70 -10.99 -16.39 -9.90
C PHE A 70 -9.59 -16.36 -10.51
N GLU A 71 -8.79 -17.38 -10.29
CA GLU A 71 -7.41 -17.50 -10.78
C GLU A 71 -7.32 -17.29 -12.29
N GLY A 72 -6.34 -16.52 -12.70
CA GLY A 72 -6.12 -16.22 -14.13
C GLY A 72 -7.09 -15.19 -14.74
N VAL A 73 -8.06 -14.70 -13.99
CA VAL A 73 -9.01 -13.68 -14.44
C VAL A 73 -8.44 -12.28 -14.18
N TYR A 74 -8.60 -11.38 -15.14
CA TYR A 74 -8.23 -9.97 -14.96
C TYR A 74 -9.17 -9.29 -13.96
N TYR A 75 -8.61 -8.51 -13.03
CA TYR A 75 -9.33 -8.00 -11.85
C TYR A 75 -10.67 -7.30 -12.16
N ASP A 76 -10.74 -6.54 -13.26
CA ASP A 76 -11.96 -5.83 -13.64
C ASP A 76 -13.10 -6.78 -14.04
N LYS A 77 -12.76 -7.93 -14.61
CA LYS A 77 -13.73 -8.97 -14.99
C LYS A 77 -14.22 -9.79 -13.79
N VAL A 78 -13.54 -9.71 -12.68
CA VAL A 78 -13.95 -10.42 -11.45
C VAL A 78 -15.16 -9.77 -10.79
N ASN A 79 -15.34 -8.46 -10.93
CA ASN A 79 -16.44 -7.72 -10.29
C ASN A 79 -17.84 -8.31 -10.59
N PRO A 80 -18.25 -8.54 -11.86
CA PRO A 80 -19.53 -9.17 -12.14
C PRO A 80 -19.59 -10.61 -11.63
N MET A 81 -18.50 -11.38 -11.72
CA MET A 81 -18.45 -12.78 -11.23
C MET A 81 -18.68 -12.86 -9.72
N VAL A 82 -18.10 -11.96 -8.94
CA VAL A 82 -18.33 -11.87 -7.49
C VAL A 82 -19.79 -11.53 -7.20
N THR A 83 -20.37 -10.58 -7.95
CA THR A 83 -21.77 -10.20 -7.77
C THR A 83 -22.71 -11.37 -8.02
N GLU A 84 -22.52 -12.12 -9.11
CA GLU A 84 -23.29 -13.33 -9.42
C GLU A 84 -23.13 -14.41 -8.34
N LEU A 85 -21.92 -14.60 -7.82
CA LEU A 85 -21.66 -15.57 -6.75
C LEU A 85 -22.36 -15.18 -5.44
N LEU A 86 -22.34 -13.89 -5.09
CA LEU A 86 -23.05 -13.38 -3.91
C LEU A 86 -24.56 -13.54 -4.04
N GLU A 87 -25.12 -13.28 -5.22
CA GLU A 87 -26.54 -13.48 -5.51
C GLU A 87 -26.92 -14.96 -5.38
N LYS A 88 -26.14 -15.84 -6.01
CA LYS A 88 -26.35 -17.29 -5.94
C LYS A 88 -26.33 -17.84 -4.51
N ASN A 89 -25.46 -17.28 -3.66
CA ASN A 89 -25.35 -17.70 -2.26
C ASN A 89 -26.35 -16.98 -1.33
N GLY A 90 -27.21 -16.09 -1.86
CA GLY A 90 -28.18 -15.32 -1.07
C GLY A 90 -27.51 -14.28 -0.15
N ALA A 91 -26.26 -13.90 -0.45
CA ALA A 91 -25.48 -12.95 0.33
C ALA A 91 -25.48 -11.51 -0.24
N LEU A 92 -26.06 -11.31 -1.42
CA LEU A 92 -26.18 -9.99 -2.05
C LEU A 92 -27.42 -9.28 -1.50
N LEU A 93 -27.23 -8.19 -0.76
CA LEU A 93 -28.33 -7.34 -0.28
C LEU A 93 -28.82 -6.38 -1.35
N LYS A 94 -27.92 -5.72 -2.04
CA LYS A 94 -28.23 -4.70 -3.06
C LYS A 94 -27.03 -4.44 -3.96
N LEU A 95 -27.28 -4.20 -5.23
CA LEU A 95 -26.31 -3.70 -6.20
C LEU A 95 -26.78 -2.33 -6.70
N GLU A 96 -25.94 -1.32 -6.59
CA GLU A 96 -26.18 0.01 -7.13
C GLU A 96 -24.98 0.48 -7.94
N PHE A 97 -25.26 1.16 -9.06
CA PHE A 97 -24.26 1.81 -9.87
C PHE A 97 -24.28 3.31 -9.58
N PHE A 98 -23.12 3.88 -9.26
CA PHE A 98 -22.99 5.32 -9.04
C PHE A 98 -21.71 5.84 -9.70
N THR A 99 -21.71 7.11 -10.05
CA THR A 99 -20.56 7.77 -10.66
C THR A 99 -19.78 8.53 -9.58
N HIS A 100 -18.48 8.31 -9.51
CA HIS A 100 -17.59 9.01 -8.60
C HIS A 100 -16.24 9.33 -9.26
N SER A 101 -15.47 10.23 -8.65
CA SER A 101 -14.10 10.50 -9.09
C SER A 101 -13.21 9.33 -8.76
N TYR A 102 -12.43 8.86 -9.73
CA TYR A 102 -11.49 7.77 -9.56
C TYR A 102 -10.14 8.11 -10.21
N PRO A 103 -9.01 7.78 -9.58
CA PRO A 103 -7.69 8.06 -10.12
C PRO A 103 -7.40 7.23 -11.37
N HIS A 104 -6.88 7.89 -12.40
CA HIS A 104 -6.48 7.28 -13.66
C HIS A 104 -5.00 7.50 -13.92
N ASP A 105 -4.36 6.52 -14.56
CA ASP A 105 -2.99 6.70 -15.03
C ASP A 105 -2.93 7.84 -16.05
N TRP A 106 -2.01 8.79 -15.82
CA TRP A 106 -1.90 9.99 -16.64
C TRP A 106 -1.56 9.70 -18.11
N ARG A 107 -0.86 8.59 -18.40
CA ARG A 107 -0.41 8.19 -19.73
C ARG A 107 -1.47 7.37 -20.47
N THR A 108 -1.97 6.31 -19.87
CA THR A 108 -2.92 5.38 -20.49
C THR A 108 -4.37 5.80 -20.35
N LYS A 109 -4.66 6.76 -19.44
CA LYS A 109 -6.01 7.20 -19.07
C LYS A 109 -6.92 6.08 -18.54
N LYS A 110 -6.34 4.95 -18.15
CA LYS A 110 -7.08 3.84 -17.55
C LYS A 110 -7.13 3.97 -16.03
N PRO A 111 -8.18 3.44 -15.39
CA PRO A 111 -8.25 3.36 -13.93
C PRO A 111 -7.02 2.64 -13.38
N ILE A 112 -6.50 3.14 -12.26
CA ILE A 112 -5.41 2.47 -11.52
C ILE A 112 -6.00 1.56 -10.46
N ILE A 113 -5.19 0.64 -9.93
CA ILE A 113 -5.49 -0.10 -8.71
C ILE A 113 -4.42 0.18 -7.66
N TYR A 114 -4.84 0.22 -6.40
CA TYR A 114 -3.92 0.19 -5.28
C TYR A 114 -3.55 -1.26 -5.00
N ARG A 115 -2.26 -1.53 -4.84
CA ARG A 115 -1.76 -2.87 -4.57
C ARG A 115 -0.53 -2.80 -3.66
N ALA A 116 -0.57 -3.53 -2.56
CA ALA A 116 0.60 -3.71 -1.72
C ALA A 116 1.67 -4.52 -2.47
N THR A 117 2.88 -3.99 -2.51
CA THR A 117 4.03 -4.64 -3.13
C THR A 117 5.24 -4.51 -2.22
N PRO A 118 6.12 -5.52 -2.17
CA PRO A 118 7.38 -5.40 -1.46
C PRO A 118 8.21 -4.25 -2.03
N GLN A 119 8.66 -3.34 -1.16
CA GLN A 119 9.45 -2.18 -1.54
C GLN A 119 10.58 -1.99 -0.53
N TRP A 120 11.63 -1.30 -0.97
CA TRP A 120 12.71 -0.88 -0.07
C TRP A 120 12.43 0.52 0.47
N PHE A 121 12.44 0.62 1.79
CA PHE A 121 12.22 1.87 2.51
C PHE A 121 13.48 2.26 3.26
N ALA A 122 13.84 3.53 3.19
CA ALA A 122 14.81 4.14 4.08
C ALA A 122 14.05 4.88 5.17
N SER A 123 14.19 4.45 6.41
CA SER A 123 13.61 5.16 7.54
C SER A 123 14.38 6.44 7.82
N ILE A 124 13.67 7.54 7.97
CA ILE A 124 14.24 8.84 8.34
C ILE A 124 14.10 9.14 9.83
N ASP A 125 13.46 8.28 10.60
CA ASP A 125 13.13 8.54 12.00
C ASP A 125 14.35 8.79 12.87
N LYS A 126 15.45 8.07 12.60
CA LYS A 126 16.69 8.18 13.37
C LYS A 126 17.37 9.54 13.25
N PHE A 127 17.18 10.25 12.14
CA PHE A 127 17.83 11.53 11.84
C PHE A 127 16.83 12.66 11.52
N ARG A 128 15.54 12.41 11.70
CA ARG A 128 14.48 13.40 11.49
C ARG A 128 14.70 14.65 12.33
N GLN A 129 14.98 14.48 13.63
CA GLN A 129 15.19 15.61 14.53
C GLN A 129 16.44 16.42 14.15
N ASP A 130 17.51 15.74 13.79
CA ASP A 130 18.76 16.41 13.35
C ASP A 130 18.50 17.29 12.11
N ILE A 131 17.70 16.78 11.15
CA ILE A 131 17.33 17.58 9.96
C ILE A 131 16.48 18.78 10.36
N LEU A 132 15.51 18.61 11.23
CA LEU A 132 14.64 19.72 11.69
C LEU A 132 15.48 20.80 12.40
N ASP A 133 16.42 20.38 13.23
CA ASP A 133 17.33 21.29 13.94
C ASP A 133 18.27 22.03 12.96
N GLU A 134 18.72 21.37 11.90
CA GLU A 134 19.53 22.03 10.87
C GLU A 134 18.70 23.04 10.04
N ILE A 135 17.45 22.72 9.73
CA ILE A 135 16.51 23.64 9.05
C ILE A 135 16.33 24.94 9.87
N GLU A 136 16.30 24.85 11.19
CA GLU A 136 16.18 26.01 12.07
C GLU A 136 17.42 26.94 12.01
N LYS A 137 18.61 26.39 11.75
CA LYS A 137 19.90 27.14 11.70
C LYS A 137 20.12 27.82 10.36
N VAL A 138 19.44 27.44 9.30
CA VAL A 138 19.59 28.02 7.96
C VAL A 138 19.03 29.44 7.94
N ASP A 139 19.74 30.33 7.32
CA ASP A 139 19.26 31.69 7.04
C ASP A 139 18.34 31.68 5.80
N TRP A 140 17.05 31.85 6.05
CA TRP A 140 16.02 31.76 5.03
C TRP A 140 15.69 33.14 4.45
N ILE A 141 16.16 33.43 3.23
CA ILE A 141 15.80 34.66 2.51
C ILE A 141 14.26 34.76 2.34
N ILE A 142 13.62 33.65 2.08
CA ILE A 142 12.14 33.56 1.92
C ILE A 142 11.55 32.77 3.10
N PRO A 143 10.86 33.43 4.05
CA PRO A 143 10.40 32.77 5.30
C PRO A 143 9.48 31.56 5.08
N TRP A 144 8.58 31.59 4.09
CA TRP A 144 7.70 30.47 3.83
C TRP A 144 8.44 29.21 3.38
N GLY A 145 9.62 29.34 2.81
CA GLY A 145 10.47 28.21 2.42
C GLY A 145 10.86 27.35 3.62
N LYS A 146 11.21 27.98 4.74
CA LYS A 146 11.49 27.32 6.02
C LYS A 146 10.29 26.49 6.48
N THR A 147 9.14 27.14 6.59
CA THR A 147 7.92 26.48 7.07
C THR A 147 7.55 25.28 6.19
N ARG A 148 7.67 25.44 4.88
CA ARG A 148 7.36 24.36 3.93
C ARG A 148 8.31 23.17 4.09
N LEU A 149 9.63 23.42 4.13
CA LEU A 149 10.60 22.34 4.28
C LEU A 149 10.49 21.66 5.66
N TYR A 150 10.32 22.44 6.70
CA TYR A 150 10.13 21.93 8.06
C TYR A 150 8.92 20.96 8.13
N ASN A 151 7.76 21.38 7.64
CA ASN A 151 6.55 20.54 7.63
C ASN A 151 6.73 19.29 6.76
N MET A 152 7.39 19.43 5.60
CA MET A 152 7.70 18.28 4.74
C MET A 152 8.53 17.21 5.44
N ILE A 153 9.47 17.59 6.28
CA ILE A 153 10.33 16.64 7.02
C ILE A 153 9.62 16.11 8.26
N ARG A 154 8.93 16.99 8.99
CA ARG A 154 8.19 16.62 10.20
C ARG A 154 7.15 15.53 9.90
N ASP A 155 6.38 15.72 8.84
CA ASP A 155 5.23 14.88 8.49
C ASP A 155 5.59 13.74 7.51
N ARG A 156 6.87 13.65 7.12
CA ARG A 156 7.33 12.63 6.16
C ARG A 156 7.38 11.25 6.82
N GLY A 157 6.75 10.27 6.17
CA GLY A 157 6.98 8.86 6.45
C GLY A 157 8.32 8.36 5.89
N ASP A 158 8.53 7.05 5.95
CA ASP A 158 9.70 6.39 5.37
C ASP A 158 9.85 6.69 3.88
N TRP A 159 11.08 6.83 3.43
CA TRP A 159 11.37 7.12 2.03
C TRP A 159 11.41 5.83 1.21
N VAL A 160 10.47 5.66 0.27
CA VAL A 160 10.50 4.56 -0.70
C VAL A 160 11.63 4.82 -1.70
N ILE A 161 12.70 4.03 -1.63
CA ILE A 161 13.86 4.16 -2.51
C ILE A 161 13.76 3.29 -3.76
N SER A 162 12.99 2.19 -3.71
CA SER A 162 12.72 1.35 -4.88
C SER A 162 11.61 1.92 -5.75
N ARG A 163 11.57 1.52 -7.01
CA ARG A 163 10.55 1.89 -7.99
C ARG A 163 10.16 0.68 -8.81
N GLN A 164 8.91 0.58 -9.19
CA GLN A 164 8.37 -0.46 -10.07
C GLN A 164 8.57 -0.07 -11.55
N ARG A 165 9.80 0.31 -11.92
CA ARG A 165 10.15 0.72 -13.28
C ARG A 165 11.29 -0.13 -13.80
N ALA A 166 11.14 -0.63 -15.03
CA ALA A 166 12.16 -1.42 -15.69
C ALA A 166 13.38 -0.60 -16.14
N TRP A 167 13.22 0.73 -16.27
CA TRP A 167 14.28 1.65 -16.66
C TRP A 167 14.72 2.51 -15.47
N GLY A 168 16.04 2.63 -15.31
CA GLY A 168 16.68 3.43 -14.26
C GLY A 168 17.97 2.78 -13.79
N VAL A 169 18.61 3.38 -12.79
CA VAL A 169 19.77 2.80 -12.10
C VAL A 169 19.25 1.72 -11.14
N PRO A 170 19.70 0.45 -11.26
CA PRO A 170 19.30 -0.60 -10.33
C PRO A 170 19.83 -0.31 -8.92
N LEU A 171 19.05 -0.67 -7.90
CA LEU A 171 19.54 -0.66 -6.53
C LEU A 171 20.59 -1.78 -6.37
N PRO A 172 21.71 -1.51 -5.71
CA PRO A 172 22.77 -2.51 -5.50
C PRO A 172 22.40 -3.46 -4.33
N ILE A 173 21.28 -4.14 -4.49
CA ILE A 173 20.73 -5.06 -3.49
C ILE A 173 20.81 -6.48 -4.07
N PHE A 174 21.46 -7.37 -3.34
CA PHE A 174 21.58 -8.77 -3.69
C PHE A 174 20.81 -9.62 -2.66
N TYR A 175 20.12 -10.62 -3.16
CA TYR A 175 19.41 -11.59 -2.34
C TYR A 175 20.19 -12.89 -2.30
N GLY A 176 20.42 -13.44 -1.10
CA GLY A 176 20.93 -14.79 -0.92
C GLY A 176 19.86 -15.83 -1.28
N GLU A 177 20.26 -17.11 -1.35
CA GLU A 177 19.33 -18.23 -1.57
C GLU A 177 18.29 -18.36 -0.45
N ASP A 178 18.62 -17.90 0.73
CA ASP A 178 17.74 -17.79 1.90
C ASP A 178 16.76 -16.62 1.85
N GLY A 179 16.79 -15.82 0.78
CA GLY A 179 15.96 -14.63 0.61
C GLY A 179 16.40 -13.41 1.44
N LEU A 180 17.50 -13.51 2.18
CA LEU A 180 18.05 -12.38 2.92
C LEU A 180 18.86 -11.45 2.01
N SER A 181 18.79 -10.16 2.27
CA SER A 181 19.55 -9.15 1.52
C SER A 181 21.02 -9.09 1.96
N LEU A 182 21.92 -9.04 0.99
CA LEU A 182 23.37 -8.90 1.18
C LEU A 182 23.85 -7.46 0.89
N ILE A 183 23.00 -6.44 1.02
CA ILE A 183 23.34 -5.05 0.66
C ILE A 183 24.59 -4.51 1.35
N HIS A 184 24.91 -4.97 2.57
CA HIS A 184 26.06 -4.54 3.34
C HIS A 184 27.40 -5.18 2.91
N ILE A 185 27.36 -6.15 2.00
CA ILE A 185 28.57 -6.83 1.47
C ILE A 185 29.07 -6.14 0.19
N SER A 186 28.21 -5.37 -0.50
CA SER A 186 28.63 -4.59 -1.67
C SER A 186 29.27 -3.29 -1.23
N GLU A 187 30.59 -3.26 -1.08
CA GLU A 187 31.29 -1.98 -0.96
C GLU A 187 31.20 -1.22 -2.29
N PRO A 188 30.83 0.07 -2.28
CA PRO A 188 30.95 0.90 -3.45
C PRO A 188 32.44 0.98 -3.79
N THR A 189 32.86 0.35 -4.88
CA THR A 189 34.19 0.58 -5.45
C THR A 189 34.26 2.07 -5.82
N ARG A 190 34.91 2.86 -4.96
CA ARG A 190 35.25 4.23 -5.23
C ARG A 190 36.15 4.22 -6.47
N PRO A 191 35.81 4.87 -7.59
CA PRO A 191 36.73 4.98 -8.68
C PRO A 191 37.99 5.69 -8.19
N LEU A 192 39.15 5.00 -8.27
CA LEU A 192 40.44 5.50 -7.82
C LEU A 192 41.01 6.62 -8.74
N TYR A 193 40.18 7.18 -9.60
CA TYR A 193 40.61 8.21 -10.56
C TYR A 193 39.74 9.44 -10.44
N ILE A 194 40.07 10.29 -9.46
CA ILE A 194 39.95 11.74 -9.59
C ILE A 194 41.27 12.30 -9.12
N SER A 195 42.18 12.52 -10.06
CA SER A 195 43.30 13.40 -9.92
C SER A 195 42.88 14.79 -10.38
#